data_980eff50626cac0017098979ded57880
#
_entry.id   980eff50626cac0017098979ded57880
#
_cell.length_a   1.000
_cell.length_b   1.000
_cell.length_c   1.000
_cell.angle_alpha   90.00
_cell.angle_beta   90.00
_cell.angle_gamma   90.00
#
_symmetry.space_group_name_H-M   'P 1'
#
loop_
_entity.id
_entity.type
_entity.pdbx_description
1 polymer ?
#
loop_
_entity_poly.entity_id
_entity_poly.type
_entity_poly.pdbx_seq_one_letter_code
_entity_poly.pdbx_strand_id
1 'polypeptide(L)'
;MRFGFQTTLRDRVAIRGLGVHSAAPAQVILHPAGVDTGVVFLRTALPGGRERLLEAKRSNVAQTALCTTLGDASGASICTVEHLLAALSGLRIDNVLIEIDGPETPIMDGSAADFVAAIDSVGLAQQGRPRRYLKVVKPVRVDHDGGFAEFLPAERGFRLDVEIDFESPAIGRQRRVIDLDPSTFRREIARARTFGFLCDVQKLWQAGYALGSSLENSVAIDGDAILNPEGLRYADEFVRHKALDAVGDLSLAGAPIIGLYRTYRPGHKLNALALEALFERRSAYQILEAPSQRVPIMARGAGAHVPVAAFAAPD
;
A
#
# COMPACT_ATOMS: atom_id res chain seq x y z
N MET A 1 15.07 13.14 3.05
CA MET A 1 14.74 11.80 2.51
C MET A 1 16.02 11.25 1.90
N ARG A 2 16.55 10.16 2.42
CA ARG A 2 17.66 9.46 1.71
C ARG A 2 17.01 8.71 0.56
N PHE A 3 17.31 9.06 -0.67
CA PHE A 3 17.04 8.23 -1.83
C PHE A 3 17.73 6.90 -1.58
N GLY A 4 17.01 5.81 -1.67
CA GLY A 4 17.48 4.50 -1.27
C GLY A 4 17.47 3.50 -2.42
N PHE A 5 17.95 2.32 -2.11
CA PHE A 5 17.85 1.16 -2.97
C PHE A 5 16.44 0.53 -2.84
N GLN A 6 16.09 -0.30 -3.82
CA GLN A 6 14.89 -1.13 -3.76
C GLN A 6 14.95 -2.06 -2.56
N THR A 7 13.78 -2.47 -2.08
CA THR A 7 13.64 -3.38 -0.95
C THR A 7 12.63 -4.49 -1.28
N THR A 8 12.85 -5.63 -0.65
CA THR A 8 11.94 -6.76 -0.63
C THR A 8 11.85 -7.31 0.81
N LEU A 9 11.04 -8.32 1.06
CA LEU A 9 11.04 -9.03 2.33
C LEU A 9 12.33 -9.84 2.49
N ARG A 10 12.74 -10.09 3.74
CA ARG A 10 13.91 -10.94 4.01
C ARG A 10 13.56 -12.41 3.89
N ASP A 11 12.36 -12.79 4.27
CA ASP A 11 11.83 -14.16 4.18
C ASP A 11 10.34 -14.11 3.83
N ARG A 12 9.77 -15.24 3.49
CA ARG A 12 8.34 -15.36 3.21
C ARG A 12 7.52 -15.31 4.50
N VAL A 13 6.31 -14.80 4.40
CA VAL A 13 5.35 -14.80 5.50
C VAL A 13 3.94 -15.10 4.99
N ALA A 14 3.20 -15.93 5.73
CA ALA A 14 1.82 -16.29 5.40
C ALA A 14 0.85 -15.58 6.35
N ILE A 15 -0.26 -15.09 5.78
CA ILE A 15 -1.35 -14.39 6.48
C ILE A 15 -2.64 -15.10 6.08
N ARG A 16 -3.51 -15.39 7.06
CA ARG A 16 -4.78 -16.06 6.83
C ARG A 16 -5.91 -15.28 7.46
N GLY A 17 -7.05 -15.27 6.80
CA GLY A 17 -8.26 -14.62 7.28
C GLY A 17 -9.44 -14.84 6.36
N LEU A 18 -10.43 -13.98 6.44
CA LEU A 18 -11.64 -14.02 5.63
C LEU A 18 -11.71 -12.77 4.75
N GLY A 19 -12.27 -12.90 3.54
CA GLY A 19 -12.61 -11.74 2.71
C GLY A 19 -13.78 -10.97 3.32
N VAL A 20 -13.75 -9.64 3.29
CA VAL A 20 -14.83 -8.82 3.87
C VAL A 20 -16.14 -8.94 3.06
N HIS A 21 -16.04 -9.04 1.73
CA HIS A 21 -17.22 -9.15 0.88
C HIS A 21 -17.70 -10.58 0.72
N SER A 22 -16.78 -11.52 0.52
CA SER A 22 -17.08 -12.91 0.21
C SER A 22 -17.32 -13.79 1.44
N ALA A 23 -16.86 -13.41 2.63
CA ALA A 23 -16.71 -14.25 3.81
C ALA A 23 -15.92 -15.55 3.55
N ALA A 24 -15.27 -15.68 2.38
CA ALA A 24 -14.48 -16.85 2.04
C ALA A 24 -13.12 -16.82 2.76
N PRO A 25 -12.62 -17.97 3.24
CA PRO A 25 -11.26 -18.07 3.70
C PRO A 25 -10.27 -17.70 2.59
N ALA A 26 -9.23 -16.96 2.94
CA ALA A 26 -8.15 -16.62 2.04
C ALA A 26 -6.81 -16.71 2.75
N GLN A 27 -5.82 -17.26 2.07
CA GLN A 27 -4.43 -17.23 2.47
C GLN A 27 -3.65 -16.37 1.50
N VAL A 28 -2.87 -15.45 2.06
CA VAL A 28 -1.89 -14.65 1.34
C VAL A 28 -0.51 -15.06 1.82
N ILE A 29 0.40 -15.35 0.88
CA ILE A 29 1.81 -15.59 1.19
C ILE A 29 2.63 -14.51 0.47
N LEU A 30 3.33 -13.71 1.24
CA LEU A 30 4.26 -12.71 0.72
C LEU A 30 5.62 -13.36 0.56
N HIS A 31 6.12 -13.43 -0.67
CA HIS A 31 7.44 -13.97 -1.00
C HIS A 31 8.41 -12.83 -1.34
N PRO A 32 9.69 -12.91 -0.91
CA PRO A 32 10.73 -12.05 -1.46
C PRO A 32 10.74 -12.16 -2.99
N ALA A 33 10.95 -11.03 -3.66
CA ALA A 33 11.04 -10.99 -5.12
C ALA A 33 12.31 -10.27 -5.60
N GLY A 34 12.73 -10.55 -6.82
CA GLY A 34 13.91 -9.97 -7.43
C GLY A 34 13.76 -8.45 -7.66
N VAL A 35 14.89 -7.79 -7.97
CA VAL A 35 14.88 -6.37 -8.37
C VAL A 35 13.98 -6.14 -9.58
N ASP A 36 13.33 -4.98 -9.61
CA ASP A 36 12.44 -4.56 -10.71
C ASP A 36 11.19 -5.46 -10.94
N THR A 37 10.90 -6.41 -10.03
CA THR A 37 9.67 -7.21 -10.09
C THR A 37 8.43 -6.35 -9.86
N GLY A 38 8.50 -5.38 -8.96
CA GLY A 38 7.33 -4.65 -8.49
C GLY A 38 6.47 -5.49 -7.54
N VAL A 39 5.23 -5.08 -7.36
CA VAL A 39 4.22 -5.83 -6.59
C VAL A 39 3.39 -6.66 -7.57
N VAL A 40 3.45 -7.98 -7.43
CA VAL A 40 2.79 -8.92 -8.35
C VAL A 40 2.00 -9.93 -7.53
N PHE A 41 0.73 -10.09 -7.86
CA PHE A 41 -0.11 -11.15 -7.31
C PHE A 41 -0.03 -12.41 -8.17
N LEU A 42 0.15 -13.56 -7.53
CA LEU A 42 -0.05 -14.88 -8.13
C LEU A 42 -1.39 -15.41 -7.61
N ARG A 43 -2.43 -15.30 -8.42
CA ARG A 43 -3.76 -15.86 -8.12
C ARG A 43 -3.74 -17.34 -8.44
N THR A 44 -3.74 -18.15 -7.39
CA THR A 44 -3.78 -19.62 -7.47
C THR A 44 -5.22 -20.13 -7.32
N ALA A 45 -5.39 -21.44 -7.34
CA ALA A 45 -6.69 -22.12 -7.15
C ALA A 45 -7.82 -21.62 -8.08
N LEU A 46 -7.49 -21.16 -9.28
CA LEU A 46 -8.47 -20.87 -10.31
C LEU A 46 -9.07 -22.18 -10.89
N PRO A 47 -10.30 -22.13 -11.49
CA PRO A 47 -10.92 -23.30 -12.09
C PRO A 47 -9.98 -24.04 -13.04
N GLY A 48 -9.90 -25.37 -12.90
CA GLY A 48 -8.99 -26.22 -13.68
C GLY A 48 -7.53 -26.19 -13.20
N GLY A 49 -7.26 -25.75 -11.96
CA GLY A 49 -5.90 -25.71 -11.40
C GLY A 49 -5.01 -24.64 -12.04
N ARG A 50 -5.61 -23.64 -12.67
CA ARG A 50 -4.87 -22.56 -13.33
C ARG A 50 -4.35 -21.54 -12.33
N GLU A 51 -3.32 -20.83 -12.74
CA GLU A 51 -2.73 -19.72 -11.99
C GLU A 51 -2.61 -18.49 -12.90
N ARG A 52 -2.62 -17.31 -12.33
CA ARG A 52 -2.47 -16.04 -13.03
C ARG A 52 -1.61 -15.06 -12.25
N LEU A 53 -0.70 -14.42 -12.96
CA LEU A 53 0.05 -13.27 -12.47
C LEU A 53 -0.72 -12.00 -12.82
N LEU A 54 -0.98 -11.18 -11.78
CA LEU A 54 -1.62 -9.88 -11.89
C LEU A 54 -0.69 -8.85 -11.28
N GLU A 55 -0.10 -8.01 -12.11
CA GLU A 55 0.71 -6.89 -11.61
C GLU A 55 -0.19 -5.86 -10.89
N ALA A 56 0.23 -5.39 -9.73
CA ALA A 56 -0.45 -4.31 -9.01
C ALA A 56 -0.14 -2.96 -9.69
N LYS A 57 -0.82 -2.71 -10.78
CA LYS A 57 -0.71 -1.50 -11.60
C LYS A 57 -2.09 -0.97 -11.94
N ARG A 58 -2.21 0.36 -12.14
CA ARG A 58 -3.45 1.04 -12.54
C ARG A 58 -4.14 0.38 -13.75
N SER A 59 -3.35 -0.10 -14.74
CA SER A 59 -3.89 -0.76 -15.94
C SER A 59 -4.66 -2.05 -15.66
N ASN A 60 -4.48 -2.65 -14.50
CA ASN A 60 -5.14 -3.87 -14.08
C ASN A 60 -6.25 -3.63 -13.06
N VAL A 61 -6.61 -2.37 -12.79
CA VAL A 61 -7.79 -2.05 -11.98
C VAL A 61 -9.04 -2.39 -12.78
N ALA A 62 -9.75 -3.41 -12.32
CA ALA A 62 -10.97 -3.90 -12.97
C ALA A 62 -12.23 -3.25 -12.39
N GLN A 63 -12.23 -2.94 -11.09
CA GLN A 63 -13.37 -2.36 -10.38
C GLN A 63 -12.91 -1.52 -9.19
N THR A 64 -13.71 -0.50 -8.85
CA THR A 64 -13.48 0.41 -7.72
C THR A 64 -14.75 0.69 -6.91
N ALA A 65 -15.81 -0.11 -7.11
CA ALA A 65 -17.00 -0.07 -6.27
C ALA A 65 -16.75 -0.89 -5.01
N LEU A 66 -16.95 -0.31 -3.83
CA LEU A 66 -16.75 -0.86 -2.49
C LEU A 66 -15.29 -1.12 -2.10
N CYS A 67 -14.45 -1.58 -3.02
CA CYS A 67 -13.03 -1.87 -2.83
C CYS A 67 -12.27 -1.72 -4.14
N THR A 68 -10.95 -1.77 -4.09
CA THR A 68 -10.11 -1.84 -5.29
C THR A 68 -9.92 -3.30 -5.69
N THR A 69 -10.35 -3.63 -6.91
CA THR A 69 -10.21 -4.96 -7.50
C THR A 69 -9.20 -4.92 -8.64
N LEU A 70 -8.21 -5.79 -8.60
CA LEU A 70 -7.33 -6.08 -9.73
C LEU A 70 -7.91 -7.23 -10.54
N GLY A 71 -7.77 -7.16 -11.86
CA GLY A 71 -8.24 -8.22 -12.75
C GLY A 71 -7.65 -8.12 -14.14
N ASP A 72 -7.85 -9.17 -14.94
CA ASP A 72 -7.41 -9.26 -16.33
C ASP A 72 -8.52 -9.73 -17.27
N ALA A 73 -8.23 -9.73 -18.56
CA ALA A 73 -9.14 -10.19 -19.61
C ALA A 73 -9.49 -11.68 -19.53
N SER A 74 -8.76 -12.49 -18.76
CA SER A 74 -9.07 -13.93 -18.55
C SER A 74 -10.17 -14.16 -17.52
N GLY A 75 -10.63 -13.10 -16.83
CA GLY A 75 -11.60 -13.15 -15.75
C GLY A 75 -10.97 -13.46 -14.38
N ALA A 76 -9.66 -13.58 -14.28
CA ALA A 76 -8.99 -13.68 -12.99
C ALA A 76 -9.05 -12.32 -12.29
N SER A 77 -9.44 -12.30 -11.00
CA SER A 77 -9.54 -11.09 -10.20
C SER A 77 -9.18 -11.33 -8.74
N ILE A 78 -8.80 -10.24 -8.07
CA ILE A 78 -8.52 -10.19 -6.64
C ILE A 78 -9.12 -8.89 -6.10
N CYS A 79 -10.03 -9.01 -5.13
CA CYS A 79 -10.72 -7.88 -4.51
C CYS A 79 -10.01 -7.41 -3.24
N THR A 80 -10.33 -6.19 -2.79
CA THR A 80 -9.91 -5.61 -1.49
C THR A 80 -8.40 -5.57 -1.31
N VAL A 81 -7.67 -5.17 -2.37
CA VAL A 81 -6.20 -5.16 -2.36
C VAL A 81 -5.60 -3.94 -1.65
N GLU A 82 -6.37 -2.89 -1.42
CA GLU A 82 -5.95 -1.58 -0.94
C GLU A 82 -5.22 -1.61 0.40
N HIS A 83 -5.68 -2.37 1.39
CA HIS A 83 -5.06 -2.41 2.72
C HIS A 83 -3.68 -3.08 2.70
N LEU A 84 -3.56 -4.20 1.96
CA LEU A 84 -2.28 -4.87 1.76
C LEU A 84 -1.31 -3.98 0.96
N LEU A 85 -1.79 -3.37 -0.13
CA LEU A 85 -1.00 -2.44 -0.92
C LEU A 85 -0.56 -1.22 -0.10
N ALA A 86 -1.42 -0.72 0.81
CA ALA A 86 -1.08 0.36 1.72
C ALA A 86 0.07 -0.04 2.67
N ALA A 87 0.03 -1.26 3.23
CA ALA A 87 1.12 -1.78 4.06
C ALA A 87 2.44 -1.86 3.29
N LEU A 88 2.42 -2.44 2.08
CA LEU A 88 3.61 -2.57 1.24
C LEU A 88 4.20 -1.20 0.87
N SER A 89 3.36 -0.28 0.40
CA SER A 89 3.76 1.07 0.01
C SER A 89 4.23 1.89 1.21
N GLY A 90 3.49 1.87 2.32
CA GLY A 90 3.82 2.57 3.56
C GLY A 90 5.15 2.12 4.16
N LEU A 91 5.49 0.84 4.03
CA LEU A 91 6.77 0.26 4.46
C LEU A 91 7.88 0.36 3.41
N ARG A 92 7.56 0.89 2.22
CA ARG A 92 8.50 1.06 1.09
C ARG A 92 9.05 -0.25 0.56
N ILE A 93 8.20 -1.26 0.42
CA ILE A 93 8.53 -2.51 -0.26
C ILE A 93 8.33 -2.30 -1.75
N ASP A 94 9.40 -2.49 -2.52
CA ASP A 94 9.37 -2.28 -3.96
C ASP A 94 9.05 -3.56 -4.73
N ASN A 95 9.49 -4.72 -4.20
CA ASN A 95 9.42 -5.99 -4.92
C ASN A 95 8.88 -7.08 -4.01
N VAL A 96 7.77 -7.69 -4.39
CA VAL A 96 7.11 -8.78 -3.67
C VAL A 96 6.25 -9.60 -4.62
N LEU A 97 6.31 -10.92 -4.50
CA LEU A 97 5.32 -11.83 -5.10
C LEU A 97 4.30 -12.20 -4.03
N ILE A 98 3.04 -11.96 -4.30
CA ILE A 98 1.91 -12.19 -3.39
C ILE A 98 1.12 -13.37 -3.93
N GLU A 99 1.32 -14.54 -3.35
CA GLU A 99 0.52 -15.72 -3.65
C GLU A 99 -0.80 -15.62 -2.89
N ILE A 100 -1.92 -15.83 -3.57
CA ILE A 100 -3.26 -15.79 -3.00
C ILE A 100 -4.14 -16.88 -3.58
N ASP A 101 -4.78 -17.67 -2.72
CA ASP A 101 -5.67 -18.77 -3.08
C ASP A 101 -7.14 -18.35 -3.20
N GLY A 102 -7.54 -17.24 -2.58
CA GLY A 102 -8.91 -16.72 -2.58
C GLY A 102 -9.15 -15.60 -3.62
N PRO A 103 -10.42 -15.27 -3.91
CA PRO A 103 -10.78 -14.16 -4.81
C PRO A 103 -10.61 -12.78 -4.17
N GLU A 104 -10.27 -12.73 -2.88
CA GLU A 104 -10.23 -11.52 -2.09
C GLU A 104 -9.10 -11.60 -1.06
N THR A 105 -8.40 -10.48 -0.81
CA THR A 105 -7.41 -10.44 0.28
C THR A 105 -8.13 -10.49 1.63
N PRO A 106 -7.53 -11.13 2.66
CA PRO A 106 -8.16 -11.17 3.98
C PRO A 106 -8.28 -9.76 4.57
N ILE A 107 -9.44 -9.47 5.17
CA ILE A 107 -9.71 -8.14 5.75
C ILE A 107 -8.96 -7.92 7.07
N MET A 108 -8.57 -8.98 7.74
CA MET A 108 -7.92 -8.96 9.05
C MET A 108 -8.77 -8.19 10.08
N ASP A 109 -8.18 -7.21 10.75
CA ASP A 109 -8.86 -6.33 11.69
C ASP A 109 -9.50 -5.08 11.03
N GLY A 110 -9.57 -5.07 9.69
CA GLY A 110 -10.10 -3.94 8.92
C GLY A 110 -9.10 -2.81 8.69
N SER A 111 -7.86 -2.98 9.11
CA SER A 111 -6.77 -2.02 8.93
C SER A 111 -5.57 -2.66 8.20
N ALA A 112 -4.45 -1.97 8.13
CA ALA A 112 -3.19 -2.53 7.61
C ALA A 112 -2.28 -3.09 8.72
N ALA A 113 -2.71 -3.11 9.99
CA ALA A 113 -1.85 -3.42 11.13
C ALA A 113 -1.30 -4.83 11.09
N ASP A 114 -2.13 -5.83 10.79
CA ASP A 114 -1.71 -7.23 10.75
C ASP A 114 -0.76 -7.51 9.59
N PHE A 115 -0.96 -6.84 8.44
CA PHE A 115 -0.01 -6.91 7.32
C PHE A 115 1.34 -6.31 7.71
N VAL A 116 1.34 -5.16 8.40
CA VAL A 116 2.57 -4.55 8.92
C VAL A 116 3.27 -5.47 9.92
N ALA A 117 2.53 -6.05 10.86
CA ALA A 117 3.07 -6.98 11.86
C ALA A 117 3.69 -8.22 11.20
N ALA A 118 3.02 -8.80 10.21
CA ALA A 118 3.53 -9.94 9.46
C ALA A 118 4.84 -9.59 8.71
N ILE A 119 4.88 -8.45 8.03
CA ILE A 119 6.08 -7.96 7.33
C ILE A 119 7.22 -7.70 8.31
N ASP A 120 6.93 -7.04 9.44
CA ASP A 120 7.94 -6.74 10.47
C ASP A 120 8.51 -8.01 11.12
N SER A 121 7.74 -9.10 11.21
CA SER A 121 8.18 -10.38 11.77
C SER A 121 9.32 -11.03 10.97
N VAL A 122 9.34 -10.81 9.64
CA VAL A 122 10.39 -11.36 8.76
C VAL A 122 11.43 -10.30 8.36
N GLY A 123 11.08 -9.02 8.49
CA GLY A 123 11.95 -7.89 8.17
C GLY A 123 12.17 -7.68 6.68
N LEU A 124 12.93 -6.62 6.36
CA LEU A 124 13.18 -6.19 5.00
C LEU A 124 14.65 -6.42 4.59
N ALA A 125 14.86 -6.72 3.32
CA ALA A 125 16.17 -6.81 2.68
C ALA A 125 16.33 -5.68 1.65
N GLN A 126 17.44 -4.96 1.74
CA GLN A 126 17.82 -3.98 0.72
C GLN A 126 18.44 -4.70 -0.48
N GLN A 127 18.07 -4.28 -1.68
CA GLN A 127 18.55 -4.84 -2.95
C GLN A 127 19.59 -3.90 -3.61
N GLY A 128 20.34 -4.43 -4.56
CA GLY A 128 21.46 -3.68 -5.20
C GLY A 128 21.02 -2.66 -6.27
N ARG A 129 19.73 -2.44 -6.50
CA ARG A 129 19.19 -1.54 -7.53
C ARG A 129 18.69 -0.24 -6.90
N PRO A 130 19.02 0.95 -7.45
CA PRO A 130 18.42 2.21 -7.03
C PRO A 130 16.88 2.18 -7.17
N ARG A 131 16.19 2.81 -6.20
CA ARG A 131 14.73 2.94 -6.25
C ARG A 131 14.33 3.96 -7.29
N ARG A 132 13.29 3.66 -8.05
CA ARG A 132 12.65 4.60 -8.96
C ARG A 132 11.53 5.34 -8.24
N TYR A 133 11.31 6.60 -8.64
CA TYR A 133 10.25 7.46 -8.11
C TYR A 133 9.48 8.10 -9.27
N LEU A 134 8.19 8.29 -9.07
CA LEU A 134 7.36 9.12 -9.92
C LEU A 134 7.28 10.52 -9.28
N LYS A 135 7.98 11.52 -9.86
CA LYS A 135 7.92 12.91 -9.38
C LYS A 135 6.87 13.68 -10.15
N VAL A 136 5.87 14.23 -9.42
CA VAL A 136 4.90 15.16 -9.98
C VAL A 136 5.60 16.50 -10.24
N VAL A 137 5.46 17.03 -11.46
CA VAL A 137 6.10 18.28 -11.89
C VAL A 137 5.11 19.34 -12.35
N LYS A 138 3.84 18.98 -12.60
CA LYS A 138 2.75 19.92 -12.87
C LYS A 138 1.49 19.49 -12.15
N PRO A 139 0.62 20.41 -11.74
CA PRO A 139 -0.66 20.07 -11.14
C PRO A 139 -1.54 19.25 -12.09
N VAL A 140 -2.21 18.24 -11.52
CA VAL A 140 -3.24 17.45 -12.20
C VAL A 140 -4.40 17.30 -11.25
N ARG A 141 -5.62 17.66 -11.67
CA ARG A 141 -6.84 17.61 -10.87
C ARG A 141 -7.93 16.89 -11.63
N VAL A 142 -8.73 16.13 -10.90
CA VAL A 142 -9.99 15.53 -11.32
C VAL A 142 -11.07 15.82 -10.29
N ASP A 143 -12.28 16.04 -10.77
CA ASP A 143 -13.46 16.21 -9.95
C ASP A 143 -14.43 15.06 -10.27
N HIS A 144 -15.04 14.49 -9.25
CA HIS A 144 -15.97 13.35 -9.38
C HIS A 144 -16.91 13.30 -8.18
N ASP A 145 -18.21 13.19 -8.45
CA ASP A 145 -19.29 12.99 -7.46
C ASP A 145 -19.20 13.94 -6.24
N GLY A 146 -19.05 15.24 -6.51
CA GLY A 146 -18.97 16.28 -5.49
C GLY A 146 -17.66 16.29 -4.68
N GLY A 147 -16.71 15.41 -5.00
CA GLY A 147 -15.36 15.39 -4.48
C GLY A 147 -14.32 15.80 -5.51
N PHE A 148 -13.07 15.94 -5.09
CA PHE A 148 -11.94 16.14 -5.98
C PHE A 148 -10.69 15.42 -5.49
N ALA A 149 -9.79 15.16 -6.43
CA ALA A 149 -8.42 14.73 -6.14
C ALA A 149 -7.44 15.47 -7.04
N GLU A 150 -6.32 15.89 -6.47
CA GLU A 150 -5.29 16.58 -7.22
C GLU A 150 -3.88 16.15 -6.81
N PHE A 151 -3.00 16.02 -7.79
CA PHE A 151 -1.57 15.93 -7.58
C PHE A 151 -0.92 17.29 -7.77
N LEU A 152 -0.09 17.68 -6.81
CA LEU A 152 0.67 18.92 -6.86
C LEU A 152 2.16 18.63 -6.76
N PRO A 153 3.03 19.43 -7.42
CA PRO A 153 4.48 19.29 -7.30
C PRO A 153 4.96 19.46 -5.86
N ALA A 154 5.97 18.66 -5.50
CA ALA A 154 6.75 18.88 -4.28
C ALA A 154 8.23 18.59 -4.56
N GLU A 155 9.11 19.24 -3.78
CA GLU A 155 10.55 19.05 -3.93
C GLU A 155 11.00 17.65 -3.48
N ARG A 156 10.34 17.12 -2.45
CA ARG A 156 10.70 15.84 -1.84
C ARG A 156 9.52 15.23 -1.09
N GLY A 157 9.55 13.91 -0.93
CA GLY A 157 8.58 13.17 -0.13
C GLY A 157 7.23 13.03 -0.81
N PHE A 158 6.35 12.33 -0.13
CA PHE A 158 4.95 12.22 -0.51
C PHE A 158 4.11 12.71 0.66
N ARG A 159 3.30 13.73 0.41
CA ARG A 159 2.36 14.31 1.38
C ARG A 159 0.96 13.98 0.94
N LEU A 160 0.16 13.54 1.90
CA LEU A 160 -1.29 13.35 1.78
C LEU A 160 -1.99 14.50 2.49
N ASP A 161 -2.99 15.10 1.86
CA ASP A 161 -3.91 16.08 2.44
C ASP A 161 -5.32 15.58 2.16
N VAL A 162 -5.87 14.82 3.09
CA VAL A 162 -7.14 14.10 2.94
C VAL A 162 -8.20 14.79 3.78
N GLU A 163 -9.34 15.08 3.15
CA GLU A 163 -10.50 15.65 3.79
C GLU A 163 -11.74 14.82 3.45
N ILE A 164 -12.48 14.42 4.48
CA ILE A 164 -13.77 13.74 4.39
C ILE A 164 -14.86 14.64 4.94
N ASP A 165 -16.08 14.43 4.47
CA ASP A 165 -17.23 15.23 4.88
C ASP A 165 -18.49 14.37 4.77
N PHE A 166 -18.97 13.89 5.89
CA PHE A 166 -20.16 13.05 6.03
C PHE A 166 -21.25 13.80 6.78
N GLU A 167 -22.48 13.58 6.39
CA GLU A 167 -23.65 14.20 7.04
C GLU A 167 -23.85 13.69 8.49
N SER A 168 -23.51 12.43 8.76
CA SER A 168 -23.59 11.86 10.11
C SER A 168 -22.63 12.57 11.06
N PRO A 169 -23.12 13.07 12.22
CA PRO A 169 -22.29 13.70 13.26
C PRO A 169 -21.26 12.75 13.87
N ALA A 170 -21.46 11.42 13.78
CA ALA A 170 -20.48 10.44 14.23
C ALA A 170 -19.13 10.56 13.47
N ILE A 171 -19.17 11.03 12.22
CA ILE A 171 -17.98 11.27 11.40
C ILE A 171 -17.74 12.76 11.22
N GLY A 172 -18.74 13.47 10.66
CA GLY A 172 -18.67 14.88 10.33
C GLY A 172 -17.58 15.20 9.30
N ARG A 173 -17.06 16.41 9.38
CA ARG A 173 -15.96 16.88 8.55
C ARG A 173 -14.63 16.69 9.26
N GLN A 174 -13.73 15.92 8.64
CA GLN A 174 -12.39 15.65 9.18
C GLN A 174 -11.35 15.90 8.10
N ARG A 175 -10.18 16.44 8.50
CA ARG A 175 -9.05 16.64 7.59
C ARG A 175 -7.76 16.21 8.26
N ARG A 176 -6.90 15.52 7.50
CA ARG A 176 -5.58 15.12 7.97
C ARG A 176 -4.52 15.39 6.91
N VAL A 177 -3.42 16.01 7.35
CA VAL A 177 -2.22 16.21 6.52
C VAL A 177 -1.12 15.33 7.07
N ILE A 178 -0.52 14.50 6.20
CA ILE A 178 0.44 13.47 6.59
C ILE A 178 1.62 13.48 5.62
N ASP A 179 2.83 13.64 6.16
CA ASP A 179 4.06 13.35 5.41
C ASP A 179 4.34 11.85 5.51
N LEU A 180 4.20 11.14 4.40
CA LEU A 180 4.28 9.69 4.37
C LEU A 180 5.73 9.19 4.44
N ASP A 181 6.02 8.48 5.49
CA ASP A 181 7.22 7.65 5.66
C ASP A 181 6.88 6.40 6.49
N PRO A 182 7.76 5.38 6.56
CA PRO A 182 7.44 4.13 7.26
C PRO A 182 7.11 4.31 8.75
N SER A 183 7.70 5.29 9.44
CA SER A 183 7.42 5.56 10.85
C SER A 183 6.05 6.22 11.00
N THR A 184 5.77 7.24 10.18
CA THR A 184 4.48 7.95 10.17
C THR A 184 3.35 7.01 9.75
N PHE A 185 3.56 6.16 8.73
CA PHE A 185 2.57 5.17 8.32
C PHE A 185 2.17 4.24 9.47
N ARG A 186 3.13 3.66 10.18
CA ARG A 186 2.86 2.78 11.33
C ARG A 186 2.10 3.50 12.45
N ARG A 187 2.52 4.71 12.77
CA ARG A 187 1.97 5.45 13.91
C ARG A 187 0.63 6.09 13.60
N GLU A 188 0.45 6.62 12.39
CA GLU A 188 -0.66 7.51 12.07
C GLU A 188 -1.75 6.86 11.23
N ILE A 189 -1.41 5.81 10.43
CA ILE A 189 -2.31 5.29 9.39
C ILE A 189 -2.61 3.81 9.59
N ALA A 190 -1.59 2.98 9.78
CA ALA A 190 -1.66 1.53 9.64
C ALA A 190 -2.77 0.86 10.48
N ARG A 191 -3.14 1.43 11.61
CA ARG A 191 -4.14 0.87 12.54
C ARG A 191 -5.56 1.42 12.35
N ALA A 192 -5.78 2.35 11.41
CA ALA A 192 -7.09 2.91 11.16
C ALA A 192 -7.97 1.88 10.44
N ARG A 193 -9.11 1.54 11.07
CA ARG A 193 -10.04 0.51 10.56
C ARG A 193 -10.97 1.08 9.49
N THR A 194 -11.38 0.21 8.58
CA THR A 194 -12.50 0.48 7.68
C THR A 194 -13.78 0.70 8.48
N PHE A 195 -14.75 1.36 7.87
CA PHE A 195 -16.01 1.71 8.52
C PHE A 195 -17.17 1.67 7.56
N GLY A 196 -18.37 1.53 8.11
CA GLY A 196 -19.60 1.56 7.34
C GLY A 196 -20.82 1.86 8.19
N PHE A 197 -21.87 2.39 7.54
CA PHE A 197 -23.17 2.59 8.17
C PHE A 197 -23.94 1.29 8.15
N LEU A 198 -24.57 0.93 9.28
CA LEU A 198 -25.31 -0.31 9.43
C LEU A 198 -26.43 -0.46 8.38
N CYS A 199 -27.11 0.64 8.06
CA CYS A 199 -28.16 0.65 7.03
C CYS A 199 -27.62 0.31 5.63
N ASP A 200 -26.38 0.67 5.32
CA ASP A 200 -25.75 0.33 4.03
C ASP A 200 -25.20 -1.10 4.04
N VAL A 201 -24.62 -1.54 5.16
CA VAL A 201 -24.18 -2.94 5.33
C VAL A 201 -25.34 -3.91 5.13
N GLN A 202 -26.53 -3.59 5.66
CA GLN A 202 -27.74 -4.42 5.48
C GLN A 202 -28.15 -4.54 4.00
N LYS A 203 -28.05 -3.44 3.23
CA LYS A 203 -28.29 -3.46 1.77
C LYS A 203 -27.24 -4.29 1.05
N LEU A 204 -25.96 -4.17 1.45
CA LEU A 204 -24.87 -4.95 0.91
C LEU A 204 -25.04 -6.44 1.15
N TRP A 205 -25.47 -6.86 2.35
CA TRP A 205 -25.77 -8.26 2.65
C TRP A 205 -26.85 -8.82 1.72
N GLN A 206 -27.93 -8.06 1.49
CA GLN A 206 -28.97 -8.44 0.54
C GLN A 206 -28.46 -8.59 -0.90
N ALA A 207 -27.44 -7.82 -1.27
CA ALA A 207 -26.79 -7.88 -2.57
C ALA A 207 -25.63 -8.91 -2.63
N GLY A 208 -25.36 -9.65 -1.54
CA GLY A 208 -24.30 -10.66 -1.48
C GLY A 208 -22.89 -10.09 -1.23
N TYR A 209 -22.80 -8.87 -0.72
CA TYR A 209 -21.53 -8.23 -0.34
C TYR A 209 -21.42 -8.04 1.17
N ALA A 210 -20.24 -7.69 1.66
CA ALA A 210 -19.92 -7.46 3.07
C ALA A 210 -20.31 -8.63 4.00
N LEU A 211 -20.34 -9.85 3.47
CA LEU A 211 -20.76 -11.05 4.20
C LEU A 211 -19.83 -11.42 5.36
N GLY A 212 -18.55 -11.03 5.27
CA GLY A 212 -17.53 -11.22 6.31
C GLY A 212 -17.34 -10.00 7.21
N SER A 213 -18.13 -8.93 7.07
CA SER A 213 -18.01 -7.76 7.92
C SER A 213 -18.53 -8.02 9.33
N SER A 214 -17.81 -7.52 10.33
CA SER A 214 -18.13 -7.64 11.74
C SER A 214 -17.57 -6.45 12.55
N LEU A 215 -17.96 -6.35 13.82
CA LEU A 215 -17.39 -5.33 14.73
C LEU A 215 -15.88 -5.57 15.00
N GLU A 216 -15.36 -6.76 14.72
CA GLU A 216 -13.93 -7.07 14.89
C GLU A 216 -13.09 -6.49 13.75
N ASN A 217 -13.67 -6.30 12.56
CA ASN A 217 -12.94 -5.87 11.37
C ASN A 217 -13.49 -4.57 10.72
N SER A 218 -14.42 -3.89 11.36
CA SER A 218 -14.97 -2.62 10.86
C SER A 218 -15.48 -1.76 12.01
N VAL A 219 -15.39 -0.45 11.84
CA VAL A 219 -16.15 0.47 12.69
C VAL A 219 -17.56 0.59 12.14
N ALA A 220 -18.54 0.09 12.89
CA ALA A 220 -19.95 0.14 12.50
C ALA A 220 -20.64 1.36 13.11
N ILE A 221 -21.40 2.07 12.28
CA ILE A 221 -22.11 3.29 12.65
C ILE A 221 -23.61 3.07 12.46
N ASP A 222 -24.39 3.31 13.51
CA ASP A 222 -25.86 3.29 13.46
C ASP A 222 -26.38 4.69 13.83
N GLY A 223 -26.94 5.38 12.85
CA GLY A 223 -27.29 6.79 12.98
C GLY A 223 -26.06 7.63 13.38
N ASP A 224 -26.04 8.12 14.61
CA ASP A 224 -24.96 8.96 15.17
C ASP A 224 -24.11 8.20 16.19
N ALA A 225 -24.32 6.89 16.35
CA ALA A 225 -23.63 6.07 17.33
C ALA A 225 -22.61 5.13 16.71
N ILE A 226 -21.45 5.00 17.35
CA ILE A 226 -20.45 3.97 17.04
C ILE A 226 -20.83 2.74 17.85
N LEU A 227 -21.01 1.60 17.16
CA LEU A 227 -21.45 0.35 17.76
C LEU A 227 -20.33 -0.47 18.39
N ASN A 228 -19.07 -0.20 18.03
CA ASN A 228 -17.92 -0.93 18.55
C ASN A 228 -17.75 -0.64 20.05
N PRO A 229 -17.77 -1.65 20.94
CA PRO A 229 -17.66 -1.44 22.39
C PRO A 229 -16.37 -0.79 22.83
N GLU A 230 -15.26 -1.05 22.10
CA GLU A 230 -13.95 -0.47 22.34
C GLU A 230 -13.80 0.97 21.81
N GLY A 231 -14.79 1.48 21.07
CA GLY A 231 -14.76 2.78 20.46
C GLY A 231 -13.77 2.89 19.29
N LEU A 232 -13.30 4.11 19.06
CA LEU A 232 -12.33 4.43 18.01
C LEU A 232 -10.88 4.26 18.50
N ARG A 233 -9.99 3.82 17.62
CA ARG A 233 -8.53 3.77 17.86
C ARG A 233 -7.85 5.14 17.79
N TYR A 234 -8.46 6.06 17.04
CA TYR A 234 -8.05 7.47 16.92
C TYR A 234 -9.31 8.34 16.91
N ALA A 235 -9.26 9.52 17.49
CA ALA A 235 -10.40 10.45 17.44
C ALA A 235 -10.82 10.81 16.00
N ASP A 236 -9.86 10.74 15.07
CA ASP A 236 -10.01 11.00 13.64
C ASP A 236 -9.77 9.71 12.79
N GLU A 237 -10.21 8.53 13.29
CA GLU A 237 -9.94 7.23 12.65
C GLU A 237 -10.47 7.17 11.22
N PHE A 238 -11.60 7.77 10.95
CA PHE A 238 -12.26 7.73 9.63
C PHE A 238 -11.41 8.39 8.53
N VAL A 239 -10.89 9.59 8.76
CA VAL A 239 -10.02 10.25 7.77
C VAL A 239 -8.66 9.58 7.65
N ARG A 240 -8.16 8.96 8.73
CA ARG A 240 -6.93 8.15 8.67
C ARG A 240 -7.12 6.90 7.84
N HIS A 241 -8.28 6.25 7.94
CA HIS A 241 -8.59 5.10 7.08
C HIS A 241 -8.70 5.53 5.62
N LYS A 242 -9.35 6.65 5.31
CA LYS A 242 -9.36 7.19 3.95
C LYS A 242 -7.97 7.58 3.43
N ALA A 243 -7.06 7.96 4.31
CA ALA A 243 -5.65 8.13 3.95
C ALA A 243 -4.95 6.78 3.70
N LEU A 244 -5.29 5.71 4.46
CA LEU A 244 -4.81 4.36 4.23
C LEU A 244 -5.22 3.86 2.84
N ASP A 245 -6.51 3.97 2.50
CA ASP A 245 -7.04 3.62 1.18
C ASP A 245 -6.29 4.34 0.07
N ALA A 246 -6.09 5.66 0.23
CA ALA A 246 -5.35 6.45 -0.75
C ALA A 246 -3.90 5.98 -0.90
N VAL A 247 -3.20 5.61 0.17
CA VAL A 247 -1.83 5.05 0.09
C VAL A 247 -1.81 3.76 -0.72
N GLY A 248 -2.77 2.88 -0.49
CA GLY A 248 -2.90 1.61 -1.22
C GLY A 248 -3.23 1.81 -2.69
N ASP A 249 -4.28 2.56 -2.99
CA ASP A 249 -4.73 2.81 -4.36
C ASP A 249 -3.65 3.54 -5.19
N LEU A 250 -3.01 4.56 -4.62
CA LEU A 250 -1.99 5.34 -5.31
C LEU A 250 -0.68 4.56 -5.50
N SER A 251 -0.45 3.47 -4.78
CA SER A 251 0.68 2.57 -5.01
C SER A 251 0.63 1.89 -6.38
N LEU A 252 -0.57 1.79 -6.98
CA LEU A 252 -0.82 1.30 -8.34
C LEU A 252 -0.18 2.17 -9.43
N ALA A 253 0.41 3.32 -9.06
CA ALA A 253 1.34 4.06 -9.91
C ALA A 253 2.59 3.25 -10.31
N GLY A 254 2.90 2.17 -9.58
CA GLY A 254 4.04 1.28 -9.84
C GLY A 254 5.39 1.83 -9.38
N ALA A 255 5.41 2.99 -8.73
CA ALA A 255 6.60 3.57 -8.10
C ALA A 255 6.16 4.54 -6.99
N PRO A 256 6.96 4.73 -5.92
CA PRO A 256 6.69 5.74 -4.91
C PRO A 256 6.59 7.15 -5.52
N ILE A 257 5.59 7.90 -5.09
CA ILE A 257 5.31 9.24 -5.60
C ILE A 257 6.14 10.28 -4.81
N ILE A 258 6.67 11.28 -5.52
CA ILE A 258 7.19 12.53 -4.95
C ILE A 258 6.20 13.63 -5.36
N GLY A 259 5.49 14.18 -4.39
CA GLY A 259 4.43 15.15 -4.64
C GLY A 259 3.54 15.35 -3.42
N LEU A 260 2.52 16.16 -3.59
CA LEU A 260 1.38 16.30 -2.68
C LEU A 260 0.15 15.71 -3.38
N TYR A 261 -0.55 14.82 -2.71
CA TYR A 261 -1.89 14.38 -3.07
C TYR A 261 -2.90 15.03 -2.14
N ARG A 262 -3.77 15.88 -2.69
CA ARG A 262 -4.86 16.52 -1.95
C ARG A 262 -6.18 15.99 -2.45
N THR A 263 -7.09 15.66 -1.53
CA THR A 263 -8.39 15.12 -1.89
C THR A 263 -9.48 15.54 -0.90
N TYR A 264 -10.65 15.74 -1.43
CA TYR A 264 -11.89 16.01 -0.70
C TYR A 264 -12.94 14.96 -1.09
N ARG A 265 -13.56 14.32 -0.11
CA ARG A 265 -14.48 13.18 -0.26
C ARG A 265 -13.87 12.06 -1.11
N PRO A 266 -12.70 11.52 -0.70
CA PRO A 266 -12.01 10.48 -1.44
C PRO A 266 -12.77 9.16 -1.46
N GLY A 267 -12.47 8.35 -2.47
CA GLY A 267 -12.89 6.96 -2.61
C GLY A 267 -12.05 6.28 -3.69
N HIS A 268 -12.11 4.95 -3.78
CA HIS A 268 -11.29 4.17 -4.71
C HIS A 268 -11.45 4.64 -6.17
N LYS A 269 -12.68 4.98 -6.57
CA LYS A 269 -12.94 5.52 -7.92
C LYS A 269 -12.21 6.83 -8.17
N LEU A 270 -12.26 7.75 -7.22
CA LEU A 270 -11.60 9.05 -7.36
C LEU A 270 -10.07 8.91 -7.33
N ASN A 271 -9.52 8.03 -6.49
CA ASN A 271 -8.10 7.71 -6.45
C ASN A 271 -7.63 7.12 -7.80
N ALA A 272 -8.40 6.19 -8.38
CA ALA A 272 -8.10 5.61 -9.69
C ALA A 272 -8.15 6.66 -10.80
N LEU A 273 -9.20 7.51 -10.84
CA LEU A 273 -9.31 8.59 -11.82
C LEU A 273 -8.16 9.59 -11.73
N ALA A 274 -7.69 9.91 -10.52
CA ALA A 274 -6.54 10.78 -10.31
C ALA A 274 -5.26 10.18 -10.90
N LEU A 275 -5.02 8.87 -10.70
CA LEU A 275 -3.90 8.17 -11.33
C LEU A 275 -4.01 8.17 -12.86
N GLU A 276 -5.19 7.86 -13.41
CA GLU A 276 -5.40 7.89 -14.86
C GLU A 276 -5.08 9.27 -15.43
N ALA A 277 -5.65 10.34 -14.86
CA ALA A 277 -5.40 11.71 -15.31
C ALA A 277 -3.91 12.11 -15.21
N LEU A 278 -3.20 11.63 -14.17
CA LEU A 278 -1.75 11.86 -14.04
C LEU A 278 -0.97 11.19 -15.16
N PHE A 279 -1.29 9.94 -15.48
CA PHE A 279 -0.57 9.17 -16.50
C PHE A 279 -0.95 9.58 -17.94
N GLU A 280 -2.17 10.02 -18.19
CA GLU A 280 -2.59 10.60 -19.47
C GLU A 280 -1.82 11.89 -19.78
N ARG A 281 -1.50 12.68 -18.75
CA ARG A 281 -0.72 13.91 -18.89
C ARG A 281 0.78 13.64 -18.72
N ARG A 282 1.42 13.04 -19.73
CA ARG A 282 2.84 12.63 -19.70
C ARG A 282 3.82 13.75 -19.28
N SER A 283 3.47 15.01 -19.53
CA SER A 283 4.27 16.17 -19.13
C SER A 283 4.10 16.57 -17.65
N ALA A 284 3.20 15.93 -16.91
CA ALA A 284 2.93 16.26 -15.51
C ALA A 284 3.79 15.48 -14.50
N TYR A 285 4.53 14.47 -14.94
CA TYR A 285 5.41 13.70 -14.08
C TYR A 285 6.72 13.30 -14.77
N GLN A 286 7.69 12.93 -13.96
CA GLN A 286 8.98 12.39 -14.37
C GLN A 286 9.30 11.14 -13.56
N ILE A 287 9.96 10.16 -14.20
CA ILE A 287 10.53 9.02 -13.48
C ILE A 287 11.97 9.37 -13.13
N LEU A 288 12.29 9.33 -11.86
CA LEU A 288 13.63 9.59 -11.32
C LEU A 288 14.18 8.30 -10.72
N GLU A 289 15.47 8.07 -10.87
CA GLU A 289 16.18 7.06 -10.09
C GLU A 289 16.88 7.71 -8.89
N ALA A 290 16.88 7.01 -7.77
CA ALA A 290 17.69 7.42 -6.63
C ALA A 290 19.17 7.49 -7.04
N PRO A 291 19.95 8.51 -6.59
CA PRO A 291 21.37 8.53 -6.86
C PRO A 291 22.03 7.25 -6.33
N SER A 292 22.75 6.54 -7.18
CA SER A 292 23.59 5.44 -6.75
C SER A 292 24.64 6.00 -5.78
N GLN A 293 24.61 5.61 -4.51
CA GLN A 293 25.74 5.90 -3.65
C GLN A 293 26.95 5.17 -4.26
N ARG A 294 27.90 5.93 -4.79
CA ARG A 294 29.23 5.38 -5.08
C ARG A 294 29.76 4.88 -3.74
N VAL A 295 29.80 3.56 -3.57
CA VAL A 295 30.61 2.98 -2.50
C VAL A 295 32.03 3.46 -2.80
N PRO A 296 32.72 4.20 -1.89
CA PRO A 296 34.11 4.51 -2.09
C PRO A 296 34.81 3.16 -2.23
N ILE A 297 35.42 2.92 -3.39
CA ILE A 297 36.36 1.81 -3.52
C ILE A 297 37.49 2.18 -2.56
N MET A 298 37.50 1.57 -1.37
CA MET A 298 38.67 1.62 -0.53
C MET A 298 39.78 1.02 -1.37
N ALA A 299 40.72 1.91 -1.83
CA ALA A 299 41.93 1.48 -2.43
C ALA A 299 42.56 0.46 -1.46
N ARG A 300 42.70 -0.77 -1.89
CA ARG A 300 43.49 -1.77 -1.15
C ARG A 300 44.83 -1.13 -0.96
N GLY A 301 45.16 -0.78 0.28
CA GLY A 301 46.43 -0.24 0.68
C GLY A 301 47.53 -1.15 0.14
N ALA A 302 48.48 -0.56 -0.55
CA ALA A 302 49.71 -1.22 -0.97
C ALA A 302 50.30 -1.96 0.24
N GLY A 303 50.60 -3.25 0.04
CA GLY A 303 51.10 -4.11 1.08
C GLY A 303 52.34 -3.52 1.74
N ALA A 304 52.28 -3.36 3.05
CA ALA A 304 53.45 -3.11 3.86
C ALA A 304 54.32 -4.36 3.81
N HIS A 305 55.46 -4.28 3.20
CA HIS A 305 56.55 -5.25 3.31
C HIS A 305 56.98 -5.31 4.78
N VAL A 306 56.72 -6.42 5.44
CA VAL A 306 57.29 -6.74 6.75
C VAL A 306 58.67 -7.38 6.45
N PRO A 307 59.81 -6.82 6.90
CA PRO A 307 61.10 -7.48 6.75
C PRO A 307 61.15 -8.71 7.68
N VAL A 308 61.49 -9.85 7.10
CA VAL A 308 61.80 -11.10 7.83
C VAL A 308 63.16 -10.90 8.50
N ALA A 309 63.17 -10.87 9.86
CA ALA A 309 64.39 -10.93 10.63
C ALA A 309 64.95 -12.36 10.59
N ALA A 310 66.20 -12.53 10.12
CA ALA A 310 66.91 -13.76 10.12
C ALA A 310 67.27 -14.16 11.59
N PHE A 311 66.81 -15.29 12.06
CA PHE A 311 67.28 -15.89 13.30
C PHE A 311 68.62 -16.56 13.01
N ALA A 312 69.69 -16.06 13.70
CA ALA A 312 70.97 -16.76 13.82
C ALA A 312 70.83 -17.88 14.84
N ALA A 313 71.36 -19.08 14.50
CA ALA A 313 71.46 -20.22 15.42
C ALA A 313 72.63 -19.97 16.40
N PRO A 314 72.52 -20.42 17.68
CA PRO A 314 73.64 -20.46 18.59
C PRO A 314 74.42 -21.76 18.41
N ASP A 315 75.75 -21.66 18.61
CA ASP A 315 76.73 -22.76 18.72
C ASP A 315 76.42 -23.77 19.83
#